data_4184386020236c2dc4414204e09ddd3a
#
_entry.id   4184386020236c2dc4414204e09ddd3a
#
_cell.length_a   1.000
_cell.length_b   1.000
_cell.length_c   1.000
_cell.angle_alpha   90.00
_cell.angle_beta   90.00
_cell.angle_gamma   90.00
#
_symmetry.space_group_name_H-M   'P 1'
#
loop_
_entity.id
_entity.type
_entity.pdbx_description
1 polymer ?
#
loop_
_entity_poly.entity_id
_entity_poly.type
_entity_poly.pdbx_seq_one_letter_code
_entity_poly.pdbx_strand_id
1 'polypeptide(L)'
;SHLSENQGEVEWVRELCPSASCYGDAYASFGLFGGGVPTIMAHCVLSGEEEIAMLRERGVWVAHCPASNTNIASGIAPVRRFLDEGLRVGLGSDVAGGHSTSLFRAMADAIQVSKLRWRLQDQSLKPLTVEEAFWLGTAGGGAFFGPVGSFLPGCELDAVVVDDRRLATTRA
;
A
#
# COMPACT_ATOMS: atom_id res chain seq x y z
N SER A 1 0.82 9.00 -7.53
CA SER A 1 0.25 8.43 -8.76
C SER A 1 -0.05 6.94 -8.58
N HIS A 2 -0.45 6.25 -9.68
CA HIS A 2 -0.66 4.79 -9.71
C HIS A 2 0.58 4.09 -10.28
N LEU A 3 0.80 2.85 -9.90
CA LEU A 3 1.93 2.05 -10.39
C LEU A 3 1.53 0.57 -10.49
N SER A 4 1.71 0.00 -11.67
CA SER A 4 1.58 -1.44 -11.93
C SER A 4 0.33 -2.06 -11.31
N GLU A 5 -0.81 -1.40 -11.49
CA GLU A 5 -2.07 -1.81 -10.88
C GLU A 5 -2.69 -3.00 -11.60
N ASN A 6 -2.77 -2.93 -12.93
CA ASN A 6 -3.36 -3.98 -13.76
C ASN A 6 -2.54 -4.25 -15.01
N GLN A 7 -2.78 -5.41 -15.62
CA GLN A 7 -1.98 -5.89 -16.76
C GLN A 7 -2.08 -4.96 -17.99
N GLY A 8 -3.28 -4.49 -18.31
CA GLY A 8 -3.48 -3.61 -19.47
C GLY A 8 -2.77 -2.28 -19.33
N GLU A 9 -2.74 -1.71 -18.12
CA GLU A 9 -1.99 -0.50 -17.81
C GLU A 9 -0.47 -0.71 -17.99
N VAL A 10 0.07 -1.80 -17.47
CA VAL A 10 1.50 -2.14 -17.60
C VAL A 10 1.90 -2.33 -19.06
N GLU A 11 1.08 -3.01 -19.84
CA GLU A 11 1.29 -3.21 -21.27
C GLU A 11 1.26 -1.89 -22.03
N TRP A 12 0.29 -1.04 -21.74
CA TRP A 12 0.16 0.27 -22.38
C TRP A 12 1.34 1.19 -22.06
N VAL A 13 1.81 1.23 -20.82
CA VAL A 13 3.01 2.00 -20.47
C VAL A 13 4.24 1.47 -21.20
N ARG A 14 4.38 0.17 -21.38
CA ARG A 14 5.48 -0.43 -22.16
C ARG A 14 5.44 0.00 -23.62
N GLU A 15 4.26 0.15 -24.20
CA GLU A 15 4.10 0.68 -25.56
C GLU A 15 4.46 2.16 -25.67
N LEU A 16 4.04 2.97 -24.68
CA LEU A 16 4.29 4.42 -24.67
C LEU A 16 5.74 4.76 -24.31
N CYS A 17 6.39 3.97 -23.47
CA CYS A 17 7.74 4.17 -22.96
C CYS A 17 8.63 2.94 -23.23
N PRO A 18 8.92 2.59 -24.49
CA PRO A 18 9.59 1.34 -24.83
C PRO A 18 11.05 1.28 -24.36
N SER A 19 11.66 2.39 -23.97
CA SER A 19 13.01 2.45 -23.41
C SER A 19 13.03 2.21 -21.88
N ALA A 20 11.89 2.27 -21.22
CA ALA A 20 11.80 2.03 -19.77
C ALA A 20 11.88 0.52 -19.47
N SER A 21 12.67 0.15 -18.47
CA SER A 21 12.84 -1.24 -18.06
C SER A 21 11.62 -1.79 -17.30
N CYS A 22 10.92 -0.90 -16.58
CA CYS A 22 9.67 -1.18 -15.89
C CYS A 22 8.78 0.08 -15.83
N TYR A 23 7.57 -0.04 -15.30
CA TYR A 23 6.65 1.10 -15.20
C TYR A 23 7.22 2.23 -14.30
N GLY A 24 7.85 1.87 -13.18
CA GLY A 24 8.53 2.84 -12.32
C GLY A 24 9.66 3.59 -13.03
N ASP A 25 10.37 2.95 -13.96
CA ASP A 25 11.42 3.58 -14.75
C ASP A 25 10.85 4.60 -15.75
N ALA A 26 9.66 4.38 -16.28
CA ALA A 26 8.96 5.38 -17.07
C ALA A 26 8.73 6.67 -16.27
N TYR A 27 8.24 6.60 -15.02
CA TYR A 27 8.14 7.75 -14.14
C TYR A 27 9.50 8.38 -13.82
N ALA A 28 10.52 7.53 -13.59
CA ALA A 28 11.86 7.98 -13.25
C ALA A 28 12.50 8.81 -14.37
N SER A 29 12.23 8.47 -15.64
CA SER A 29 12.72 9.21 -16.80
C SER A 29 12.21 10.66 -16.87
N PHE A 30 11.07 10.94 -16.23
CA PHE A 30 10.50 12.27 -16.07
C PHE A 30 10.85 12.94 -14.73
N GLY A 31 11.68 12.31 -13.89
CA GLY A 31 12.03 12.84 -12.57
C GLY A 31 10.89 12.73 -11.53
N LEU A 32 9.91 11.86 -11.75
CA LEU A 32 8.69 11.73 -10.94
C LEU A 32 8.68 10.48 -10.04
N PHE A 33 9.84 9.88 -9.76
CA PHE A 33 9.95 8.62 -9.03
C PHE A 33 11.02 8.67 -7.94
N GLY A 34 10.72 9.30 -6.82
CA GLY A 34 11.61 9.41 -5.66
C GLY A 34 12.89 10.20 -5.91
N GLY A 35 13.99 9.83 -5.22
CA GLY A 35 15.31 10.39 -5.49
C GLY A 35 15.51 11.85 -5.05
N GLY A 36 14.74 12.35 -4.11
CA GLY A 36 14.80 13.74 -3.59
C GLY A 36 13.44 14.44 -3.60
N VAL A 37 12.46 13.87 -4.31
CA VAL A 37 11.07 14.33 -4.28
C VAL A 37 10.24 13.28 -3.54
N PRO A 38 9.55 13.63 -2.44
CA PRO A 38 8.64 12.70 -1.77
C PRO A 38 7.60 12.17 -2.73
N THR A 39 7.55 10.85 -2.90
CA THR A 39 6.71 10.20 -3.89
C THR A 39 5.93 9.06 -3.27
N ILE A 40 4.62 9.01 -3.56
CA ILE A 40 3.74 7.88 -3.23
C ILE A 40 3.22 7.28 -4.52
N MET A 41 3.32 5.95 -4.64
CA MET A 41 2.72 5.17 -5.72
C MET A 41 1.67 4.24 -5.15
N ALA A 42 0.45 4.33 -5.68
CA ALA A 42 -0.66 3.48 -5.27
C ALA A 42 -0.60 2.12 -5.97
N HIS A 43 -1.19 1.13 -5.32
CA HIS A 43 -1.45 -0.24 -5.79
C HIS A 43 -0.22 -1.15 -5.83
N CYS A 44 0.70 -0.98 -6.77
CA CYS A 44 1.90 -1.82 -6.95
C CYS A 44 1.59 -3.33 -6.97
N VAL A 45 0.44 -3.71 -7.57
CA VAL A 45 -0.08 -5.09 -7.57
C VAL A 45 0.82 -6.03 -8.35
N LEU A 46 1.29 -5.56 -9.51
CA LEU A 46 2.09 -6.30 -10.48
C LEU A 46 3.57 -5.90 -10.49
N SER A 47 4.02 -5.17 -9.46
CA SER A 47 5.42 -4.76 -9.35
C SER A 47 6.34 -5.97 -9.29
N GLY A 48 7.23 -6.09 -10.28
CA GLY A 48 8.25 -7.13 -10.35
C GLY A 48 9.52 -6.79 -9.55
N GLU A 49 10.50 -7.68 -9.60
CA GLU A 49 11.77 -7.58 -8.85
C GLU A 49 12.47 -6.22 -9.04
N GLU A 50 12.63 -5.82 -10.29
CA GLU A 50 13.32 -4.60 -10.67
C GLU A 50 12.60 -3.35 -10.15
N GLU A 51 11.27 -3.32 -10.29
CA GLU A 51 10.47 -2.20 -9.83
C GLU A 51 10.44 -2.11 -8.29
N ILE A 52 10.38 -3.24 -7.58
CA ILE A 52 10.48 -3.30 -6.13
C ILE A 52 11.86 -2.80 -5.64
N ALA A 53 12.94 -3.21 -6.30
CA ALA A 53 14.27 -2.70 -5.99
C ALA A 53 14.36 -1.18 -6.19
N MET A 54 13.79 -0.67 -7.29
CA MET A 54 13.77 0.76 -7.60
C MET A 54 12.92 1.55 -6.59
N LEU A 55 11.75 1.05 -6.18
CA LEU A 55 10.91 1.65 -5.12
C LEU A 55 11.71 1.82 -3.82
N ARG A 56 12.43 0.78 -3.41
CA ARG A 56 13.27 0.79 -2.20
C ARG A 56 14.42 1.79 -2.32
N GLU A 57 15.23 1.70 -3.38
CA GLU A 57 16.43 2.49 -3.58
C GLU A 57 16.14 3.99 -3.69
N ARG A 58 15.03 4.34 -4.32
CA ARG A 58 14.59 5.73 -4.51
C ARG A 58 13.74 6.25 -3.36
N GLY A 59 13.42 5.42 -2.36
CA GLY A 59 12.64 5.79 -1.20
C GLY A 59 11.18 6.15 -1.52
N VAL A 60 10.64 5.54 -2.57
CA VAL A 60 9.23 5.71 -2.98
C VAL A 60 8.33 4.97 -2.00
N TRP A 61 7.25 5.61 -1.61
CA TRP A 61 6.23 5.02 -0.75
C TRP A 61 5.19 4.26 -1.56
N VAL A 62 4.70 3.17 -1.00
CA VAL A 62 3.58 2.41 -1.57
C VAL A 62 2.31 2.70 -0.78
N ALA A 63 1.24 3.12 -1.46
CA ALA A 63 -0.11 3.15 -0.89
C ALA A 63 -0.83 1.85 -1.26
N HIS A 64 -0.97 0.95 -0.29
CA HIS A 64 -1.70 -0.30 -0.49
C HIS A 64 -3.20 -0.06 -0.38
N CYS A 65 -3.94 -0.32 -1.46
CA CYS A 65 -5.37 -0.08 -1.60
C CYS A 65 -6.14 -1.40 -1.77
N PRO A 66 -6.26 -2.24 -0.72
CA PRO A 66 -6.76 -3.62 -0.87
C PRO A 66 -8.20 -3.70 -1.38
N ALA A 67 -9.06 -2.79 -0.93
CA ALA A 67 -10.46 -2.75 -1.34
C ALA A 67 -10.62 -2.44 -2.82
N SER A 68 -9.93 -1.41 -3.31
CA SER A 68 -9.94 -1.03 -4.73
C SER A 68 -9.38 -2.15 -5.60
N ASN A 69 -8.19 -2.66 -5.28
CA ASN A 69 -7.55 -3.74 -6.03
C ASN A 69 -8.46 -4.97 -6.19
N THR A 70 -9.30 -5.24 -5.17
CA THR A 70 -10.27 -6.33 -5.20
C THR A 70 -11.49 -5.97 -6.04
N ASN A 71 -12.06 -4.77 -5.85
CA ASN A 71 -13.29 -4.35 -6.51
C ASN A 71 -13.14 -4.26 -8.03
N ILE A 72 -12.00 -3.77 -8.51
CA ILE A 72 -11.74 -3.61 -9.95
C ILE A 72 -10.91 -4.76 -10.53
N ALA A 73 -10.73 -5.84 -9.76
CA ALA A 73 -10.05 -7.06 -10.17
C ALA A 73 -8.59 -6.87 -10.59
N SER A 74 -7.88 -5.90 -10.02
CA SER A 74 -6.45 -5.69 -10.26
C SER A 74 -5.59 -6.84 -9.73
N GLY A 75 -6.00 -7.43 -8.61
CA GLY A 75 -5.29 -8.55 -7.98
C GLY A 75 -4.87 -8.29 -6.53
N ILE A 76 -3.85 -9.00 -6.04
CA ILE A 76 -3.39 -8.93 -4.66
C ILE A 76 -1.92 -8.46 -4.64
N ALA A 77 -1.69 -7.24 -4.16
CA ALA A 77 -0.34 -6.68 -4.02
C ALA A 77 0.52 -7.51 -3.04
N PRO A 78 1.83 -7.69 -3.30
CA PRO A 78 2.73 -8.50 -2.47
C PRO A 78 3.22 -7.72 -1.23
N VAL A 79 2.30 -7.22 -0.41
CA VAL A 79 2.61 -6.31 0.71
C VAL A 79 3.58 -6.93 1.72
N ARG A 80 3.46 -8.23 2.03
CA ARG A 80 4.41 -8.92 2.89
C ARG A 80 5.83 -8.79 2.34
N ARG A 81 6.01 -9.03 1.06
CA ARG A 81 7.30 -8.88 0.39
C ARG A 81 7.82 -7.45 0.49
N PHE A 82 6.96 -6.45 0.28
CA PHE A 82 7.36 -5.05 0.42
C PHE A 82 7.92 -4.76 1.81
N LEU A 83 7.24 -5.25 2.87
CA LEU A 83 7.68 -5.07 4.25
C LEU A 83 8.99 -5.81 4.53
N ASP A 84 9.12 -7.06 4.11
CA ASP A 84 10.30 -7.89 4.32
C ASP A 84 11.52 -7.31 3.59
N GLU A 85 11.34 -6.63 2.47
CA GLU A 85 12.38 -5.92 1.72
C GLU A 85 12.60 -4.47 2.19
N GLY A 86 11.89 -4.01 3.22
CA GLY A 86 12.08 -2.70 3.83
C GLY A 86 11.48 -1.54 3.06
N LEU A 87 10.50 -1.77 2.18
CA LEU A 87 9.76 -0.70 1.52
C LEU A 87 8.87 0.05 2.53
N ARG A 88 8.65 1.31 2.25
CA ARG A 88 7.74 2.17 3.00
C ARG A 88 6.33 2.00 2.49
N VAL A 89 5.43 1.49 3.33
CA VAL A 89 4.06 1.16 2.95
C VAL A 89 3.07 1.84 3.89
N GLY A 90 2.02 2.41 3.33
CA GLY A 90 0.84 2.86 4.06
C GLY A 90 -0.43 2.26 3.47
N LEU A 91 -1.56 2.37 4.17
CA LEU A 91 -2.87 1.97 3.66
C LEU A 91 -3.58 3.14 2.99
N GLY A 92 -4.26 2.86 1.89
CA GLY A 92 -5.15 3.78 1.19
C GLY A 92 -6.56 3.21 1.08
N SER A 93 -7.56 4.10 1.14
CA SER A 93 -8.97 3.74 0.88
C SER A 93 -9.28 3.67 -0.60
N ASP A 94 -8.63 4.53 -1.37
CA ASP A 94 -8.85 4.71 -2.80
C ASP A 94 -10.35 4.77 -3.16
N VAL A 95 -11.11 5.54 -2.38
CA VAL A 95 -12.53 5.76 -2.66
C VAL A 95 -12.68 6.70 -3.88
N ALA A 96 -13.44 6.33 -4.96
CA ALA A 96 -14.47 5.29 -5.05
C ALA A 96 -14.06 4.00 -5.80
N GLY A 97 -12.80 3.71 -6.08
CA GLY A 97 -12.36 2.34 -6.44
C GLY A 97 -12.54 1.42 -5.23
N GLY A 98 -12.09 1.85 -4.06
CA GLY A 98 -12.46 1.25 -2.78
C GLY A 98 -13.88 1.65 -2.34
N HIS A 99 -14.55 0.76 -1.61
CA HIS A 99 -15.95 0.90 -1.19
C HIS A 99 -16.15 1.61 0.16
N SER A 100 -15.08 2.06 0.81
CA SER A 100 -15.13 2.66 2.16
C SER A 100 -14.00 3.66 2.38
N THR A 101 -14.29 4.76 3.07
CA THR A 101 -13.29 5.72 3.55
C THR A 101 -12.63 5.30 4.87
N SER A 102 -13.11 4.23 5.51
CA SER A 102 -12.63 3.77 6.81
C SER A 102 -11.29 3.01 6.68
N LEU A 103 -10.23 3.54 7.28
CA LEU A 103 -8.95 2.81 7.37
C LEU A 103 -9.02 1.55 8.24
N PHE A 104 -9.93 1.47 9.23
CA PHE A 104 -10.18 0.21 9.93
C PHE A 104 -10.69 -0.88 8.97
N ARG A 105 -11.52 -0.50 8.00
CA ARG A 105 -11.93 -1.44 6.96
C ARG A 105 -10.77 -1.81 6.05
N ALA A 106 -9.97 -0.85 5.61
CA ALA A 106 -8.78 -1.12 4.80
C ALA A 106 -7.78 -2.05 5.51
N MET A 107 -7.62 -1.91 6.84
CA MET A 107 -6.81 -2.84 7.66
C MET A 107 -7.35 -4.27 7.59
N ALA A 108 -8.67 -4.44 7.76
CA ALA A 108 -9.30 -5.76 7.69
C ALA A 108 -9.15 -6.37 6.28
N ASP A 109 -9.39 -5.58 5.24
CA ASP A 109 -9.26 -6.01 3.85
C ASP A 109 -7.81 -6.38 3.53
N ALA A 110 -6.82 -5.60 3.98
CA ALA A 110 -5.39 -5.90 3.81
C ALA A 110 -5.00 -7.26 4.43
N ILE A 111 -5.47 -7.55 5.65
CA ILE A 111 -5.24 -8.85 6.30
C ILE A 111 -5.90 -9.97 5.49
N GLN A 112 -7.15 -9.79 5.05
CA GLN A 112 -7.90 -10.81 4.32
C GLN A 112 -7.22 -11.15 2.98
N VAL A 113 -6.88 -10.13 2.18
CA VAL A 113 -6.23 -10.36 0.89
C VAL A 113 -4.82 -10.92 1.04
N SER A 114 -4.08 -10.56 2.10
CA SER A 114 -2.76 -11.15 2.38
C SER A 114 -2.84 -12.65 2.68
N LYS A 115 -3.90 -13.09 3.40
CA LYS A 115 -4.20 -14.52 3.64
C LYS A 115 -4.54 -15.25 2.35
N LEU A 116 -5.30 -14.61 1.45
CA LEU A 116 -5.61 -15.19 0.13
C LEU A 116 -4.34 -15.33 -0.71
N ARG A 117 -3.48 -14.31 -0.74
CA ARG A 117 -2.19 -14.37 -1.43
C ARG A 117 -1.32 -15.51 -0.90
N TRP A 118 -1.16 -15.59 0.43
CA TRP A 118 -0.44 -16.68 1.08
C TRP A 118 -1.00 -18.06 0.68
N ARG A 119 -2.32 -18.21 0.71
CA ARG A 119 -2.96 -19.50 0.44
C ARG A 119 -2.91 -19.91 -1.03
N LEU A 120 -3.05 -18.96 -1.95
CA LEU A 120 -3.32 -19.25 -3.35
C LEU A 120 -2.11 -19.00 -4.27
N GLN A 121 -1.19 -18.13 -3.88
CA GLN A 121 -0.08 -17.70 -4.73
C GLN A 121 1.28 -18.04 -4.16
N ASP A 122 1.56 -17.68 -2.90
CA ASP A 122 2.91 -17.84 -2.33
C ASP A 122 2.86 -18.07 -0.82
N GLN A 123 3.05 -19.32 -0.40
CA GLN A 123 3.03 -19.71 1.01
C GLN A 123 4.30 -19.34 1.78
N SER A 124 5.33 -18.84 1.14
CA SER A 124 6.51 -18.29 1.82
C SER A 124 6.24 -16.91 2.43
N LEU A 125 5.31 -16.14 1.85
CA LEU A 125 4.95 -14.80 2.27
C LEU A 125 3.85 -14.83 3.35
N LYS A 126 4.23 -14.81 4.63
CA LYS A 126 3.28 -14.84 5.76
C LYS A 126 2.20 -13.76 5.63
N PRO A 127 0.94 -14.05 6.01
CA PRO A 127 -0.11 -13.05 6.07
C PRO A 127 0.23 -11.89 7.01
N LEU A 128 -0.37 -10.72 6.76
CA LEU A 128 -0.28 -9.58 7.67
C LEU A 128 -0.96 -9.89 8.99
N THR A 129 -0.36 -9.45 10.10
CA THR A 129 -0.96 -9.45 11.43
C THR A 129 -1.85 -8.23 11.63
N VAL A 130 -2.62 -8.23 12.72
CA VAL A 130 -3.45 -7.07 13.11
C VAL A 130 -2.56 -5.88 13.46
N GLU A 131 -1.47 -6.11 14.19
CA GLU A 131 -0.51 -5.09 14.60
C GLU A 131 0.16 -4.44 13.40
N GLU A 132 0.58 -5.24 12.41
CA GLU A 132 1.17 -4.74 11.19
C GLU A 132 0.17 -3.90 10.39
N ALA A 133 -1.06 -4.39 10.20
CA ALA A 133 -2.10 -3.64 9.50
C ALA A 133 -2.44 -2.34 10.22
N PHE A 134 -2.49 -2.35 11.55
CA PHE A 134 -2.71 -1.16 12.36
C PHE A 134 -1.55 -0.15 12.19
N TRP A 135 -0.31 -0.63 12.23
CA TRP A 135 0.87 0.20 11.99
C TRP A 135 0.86 0.83 10.60
N LEU A 136 0.52 0.07 9.55
CA LEU A 136 0.40 0.59 8.19
C LEU A 136 -0.65 1.69 8.05
N GLY A 137 -1.75 1.59 8.80
CA GLY A 137 -2.83 2.57 8.78
C GLY A 137 -2.64 3.75 9.76
N THR A 138 -1.55 3.77 10.52
CA THR A 138 -1.24 4.81 11.51
C THR A 138 0.18 5.32 11.34
N ALA A 139 1.09 5.00 12.26
CA ALA A 139 2.46 5.52 12.26
C ALA A 139 3.25 5.15 11.00
N GLY A 140 3.05 3.95 10.46
CA GLY A 140 3.73 3.50 9.24
C GLY A 140 3.40 4.37 8.04
N GLY A 141 2.10 4.54 7.73
CA GLY A 141 1.64 5.41 6.65
C GLY A 141 1.86 6.90 6.96
N GLY A 142 1.66 7.29 8.21
CA GLY A 142 1.83 8.66 8.70
C GLY A 142 3.25 9.20 8.53
N ALA A 143 4.25 8.33 8.61
CA ALA A 143 5.65 8.72 8.49
C ALA A 143 6.03 9.40 7.16
N PHE A 144 5.18 9.30 6.13
CA PHE A 144 5.34 10.10 4.91
C PHE A 144 5.16 11.60 5.17
N PHE A 145 4.26 11.96 6.06
CA PHE A 145 3.90 13.35 6.35
C PHE A 145 4.73 13.94 7.50
N GLY A 146 5.48 13.12 8.21
CA GLY A 146 6.29 13.54 9.36
C GLY A 146 6.00 12.71 10.61
N PRO A 147 6.25 13.24 11.81
CA PRO A 147 6.06 12.52 13.07
C PRO A 147 4.57 12.51 13.48
N VAL A 148 3.72 11.83 12.72
CA VAL A 148 2.27 11.68 12.96
C VAL A 148 1.88 10.21 13.14
N GLY A 149 0.66 9.94 13.58
CA GLY A 149 0.12 8.58 13.74
C GLY A 149 0.61 7.87 15.01
N SER A 150 1.15 8.60 15.97
CA SER A 150 1.63 8.10 17.27
C SER A 150 1.37 9.12 18.38
N PHE A 151 1.20 8.63 19.60
CA PHE A 151 1.09 9.46 20.82
C PHE A 151 2.42 9.63 21.56
N LEU A 152 3.55 9.30 20.93
CA LEU A 152 4.86 9.48 21.53
C LEU A 152 5.24 10.97 21.65
N PRO A 153 6.01 11.36 22.68
CA PRO A 153 6.51 12.73 22.79
C PRO A 153 7.27 13.15 21.52
N GLY A 154 6.96 14.34 21.01
CA GLY A 154 7.56 14.88 19.79
C GLY A 154 6.75 14.58 18.52
N CYS A 155 5.70 13.77 18.60
CA CYS A 155 4.76 13.61 17.51
C CYS A 155 3.68 14.70 17.52
N GLU A 156 3.22 15.07 16.33
CA GLU A 156 2.03 15.92 16.17
C GLU A 156 0.77 15.11 16.54
N LEU A 157 -0.18 15.75 17.22
CA LEU A 157 -1.41 15.09 17.64
C LEU A 157 -2.34 14.90 16.44
N ASP A 158 -2.49 13.66 16.05
CA ASP A 158 -3.46 13.23 15.04
C ASP A 158 -4.21 12.01 15.59
N ALA A 159 -5.47 12.19 15.94
CA ALA A 159 -6.21 11.21 16.72
C ALA A 159 -7.66 11.07 16.29
N VAL A 160 -8.18 9.85 16.44
CA VAL A 160 -9.59 9.52 16.23
C VAL A 160 -10.18 9.02 17.56
N VAL A 161 -11.33 9.59 17.93
CA VAL A 161 -12.12 9.09 19.07
C VAL A 161 -13.14 8.08 18.55
N VAL A 162 -13.05 6.86 19.05
CA VAL A 162 -14.00 5.79 18.70
C VAL A 162 -15.03 5.63 19.80
N ASP A 163 -16.32 5.82 19.47
CA ASP A 163 -17.43 5.51 20.36
C ASP A 163 -17.99 4.12 20.05
N ASP A 164 -17.69 3.15 20.91
CA ASP A 164 -18.09 1.76 20.75
C ASP A 164 -19.44 1.41 21.39
N ARG A 165 -20.12 2.37 22.02
CA ARG A 165 -21.39 2.13 22.74
C ARG A 165 -22.50 1.56 21.86
N ARG A 166 -22.43 1.75 20.56
CA ARG A 166 -23.39 1.24 19.56
C ARG A 166 -22.90 -0.01 18.84
N LEU A 167 -21.67 -0.44 19.07
CA LEU A 167 -21.21 -1.70 18.52
C LEU A 167 -21.91 -2.83 19.29
N ALA A 168 -22.61 -3.68 18.55
CA ALA A 168 -23.25 -4.89 19.10
C ALA A 168 -22.16 -5.93 19.44
N THR A 169 -21.18 -5.55 20.24
CA THR A 169 -20.25 -6.49 20.83
C THR A 169 -20.94 -7.10 22.04
N THR A 170 -21.20 -8.38 21.97
CA THR A 170 -21.51 -9.18 23.16
C THR A 170 -20.42 -8.89 24.19
N ARG A 171 -20.76 -8.09 25.22
CA ARG A 171 -19.98 -8.05 26.44
C ARG A 171 -20.11 -9.44 27.03
N ALA A 172 -19.07 -10.27 26.86
CA ALA A 172 -18.92 -11.50 27.60
C ALA A 172 -18.53 -11.17 29.03
#